data_c00f577e1d1fff4a7e80bb9ff1f82f9b
#
_entry.id   c00f577e1d1fff4a7e80bb9ff1f82f9b
#
_cell.length_a   1.000
_cell.length_b   1.000
_cell.length_c   1.000
_cell.angle_alpha   90.00
_cell.angle_beta   90.00
_cell.angle_gamma   90.00
#
_symmetry.space_group_name_H-M   'P 1'
#
loop_
_entity.id
_entity.type
_entity.pdbx_description
1 polymer ?
#
loop_
_entity_poly.entity_id
_entity_poly.type
_entity_poly.pdbx_seq_one_letter_code
_entity_poly.pdbx_strand_id
1 'polypeptide(L)'
;MIVLSIVCIGIIVGYYYYLTYRDKKDIENSTELTKVGEVLAKDLEKDYPPTPREVIKFYDKILKCYYNEEYEQEELEEMADQARLLMDEELLKKNPKDQYMLMLEADIKNYKDNERKLVDTTVCDSKEVEYKKVDGRECAYVVSRYFVREGNTYSNTSQKYVLRKDEDGNWKILGFKMVEGESSDD
;
A
#
# COMPACT_ATOMS: atom_id res chain seq x y z
N MET A 1 39.75 -42.24 19.89
CA MET A 1 38.31 -42.38 19.62
C MET A 1 37.45 -41.41 20.45
N ILE A 2 37.72 -41.16 21.72
CA ILE A 2 36.94 -40.27 22.60
C ILE A 2 36.91 -38.82 22.11
N VAL A 3 38.01 -38.27 21.61
CA VAL A 3 38.09 -36.89 21.12
C VAL A 3 37.19 -36.64 19.89
N LEU A 4 37.14 -37.63 18.99
CA LEU A 4 36.30 -37.56 17.78
C LEU A 4 34.81 -37.54 18.14
N SER A 5 34.40 -38.30 19.16
CA SER A 5 33.00 -38.32 19.64
C SER A 5 32.58 -36.98 20.26
N ILE A 6 33.49 -36.31 21.00
CA ILE A 6 33.19 -35.00 21.60
C ILE A 6 32.99 -33.91 20.53
N VAL A 7 33.81 -33.92 19.46
CA VAL A 7 33.68 -32.99 18.33
C VAL A 7 32.36 -33.19 17.60
N CYS A 8 31.96 -34.45 17.32
CA CYS A 8 30.68 -34.74 16.68
C CYS A 8 29.47 -34.29 17.51
N ILE A 9 29.51 -34.47 18.85
CA ILE A 9 28.46 -33.98 19.74
C ILE A 9 28.37 -32.45 19.73
N GLY A 10 29.53 -31.75 19.75
CA GLY A 10 29.58 -30.31 19.65
C GLY A 10 28.96 -29.75 18.37
N ILE A 11 29.20 -30.40 17.23
CA ILE A 11 28.61 -30.01 15.94
C ILE A 11 27.10 -30.24 15.94
N ILE A 12 26.62 -31.36 16.47
CA ILE A 12 25.18 -31.67 16.53
C ILE A 12 24.45 -30.67 17.45
N VAL A 13 25.00 -30.35 18.61
CA VAL A 13 24.44 -29.39 19.55
C VAL A 13 24.46 -27.98 18.95
N GLY A 14 25.56 -27.58 18.30
CA GLY A 14 25.67 -26.29 17.64
C GLY A 14 24.67 -26.13 16.47
N TYR A 15 24.51 -27.20 15.67
CA TYR A 15 23.53 -27.22 14.59
C TYR A 15 22.07 -27.17 15.09
N TYR A 16 21.79 -27.94 16.17
CA TYR A 16 20.47 -27.88 16.82
C TYR A 16 20.18 -26.51 17.41
N TYR A 17 21.18 -25.88 18.03
CA TYR A 17 21.04 -24.51 18.56
C TYR A 17 20.85 -23.49 17.45
N TYR A 18 21.54 -23.62 16.32
CA TYR A 18 21.39 -22.79 15.13
C TYR A 18 19.98 -22.92 14.52
N LEU A 19 19.46 -24.15 14.38
CA LEU A 19 18.09 -24.37 13.88
C LEU A 19 17.04 -23.78 14.84
N THR A 20 17.18 -24.03 16.13
CA THR A 20 16.24 -23.50 17.15
C THR A 20 16.26 -21.97 17.23
N TYR A 21 17.42 -21.35 16.99
CA TYR A 21 17.54 -19.89 16.98
C TYR A 21 16.95 -19.29 15.71
N ARG A 22 17.10 -19.96 14.58
CA ARG A 22 16.48 -19.59 13.31
C ARG A 22 14.97 -19.67 13.39
N ASP A 23 14.44 -20.79 13.87
CA ASP A 23 12.99 -20.98 14.02
C ASP A 23 12.37 -20.00 15.02
N LYS A 24 13.08 -19.62 16.10
CA LYS A 24 12.61 -18.55 17.01
C LYS A 24 12.57 -17.19 16.35
N LYS A 25 13.56 -16.86 15.51
CA LYS A 25 13.60 -15.59 14.79
C LYS A 25 12.52 -15.53 13.71
N ASP A 26 12.23 -16.66 13.06
CA ASP A 26 11.15 -16.77 12.08
C ASP A 26 9.76 -16.75 12.77
N ILE A 27 9.63 -17.26 13.99
CA ILE A 27 8.39 -17.23 14.79
C ILE A 27 8.17 -15.84 15.44
N GLU A 28 9.20 -15.14 15.91
CA GLU A 28 9.09 -13.76 16.40
C GLU A 28 8.75 -12.78 15.27
N ASN A 29 9.25 -13.01 14.06
CA ASN A 29 8.86 -12.23 12.87
C ASN A 29 7.47 -12.60 12.33
N SER A 30 6.92 -13.77 12.68
CA SER A 30 5.60 -14.22 12.22
C SER A 30 4.44 -13.79 13.13
N THR A 31 4.71 -13.08 14.23
CA THR A 31 3.64 -12.61 15.16
C THR A 31 3.21 -11.16 14.89
N GLU A 32 4.01 -10.37 14.17
CA GLU A 32 3.59 -9.09 13.60
C GLU A 32 3.54 -9.23 12.07
N LEU A 33 2.34 -9.13 11.51
CA LEU A 33 2.16 -9.06 10.06
C LEU A 33 3.02 -7.88 9.54
N THR A 34 3.77 -8.12 8.48
CA THR A 34 4.42 -7.03 7.75
C THR A 34 3.34 -6.07 7.23
N LYS A 35 3.69 -4.83 6.91
CA LYS A 35 2.71 -3.88 6.33
C LYS A 35 2.11 -4.41 5.02
N VAL A 36 2.90 -5.13 4.22
CA VAL A 36 2.42 -5.85 3.05
C VAL A 36 1.42 -6.93 3.46
N GLY A 37 1.78 -7.77 4.43
CA GLY A 37 0.89 -8.80 4.97
C GLY A 37 -0.42 -8.24 5.54
N GLU A 38 -0.40 -7.06 6.19
CA GLU A 38 -1.61 -6.37 6.66
C GLU A 38 -2.53 -5.95 5.51
N VAL A 39 -1.96 -5.47 4.41
CA VAL A 39 -2.71 -5.09 3.20
C VAL A 39 -3.32 -6.33 2.57
N LEU A 40 -2.55 -7.40 2.39
CA LEU A 40 -2.99 -8.63 1.74
C LEU A 40 -4.01 -9.41 2.58
N ALA A 41 -3.92 -9.33 3.91
CA ALA A 41 -4.88 -9.97 4.82
C ALA A 41 -6.27 -9.29 4.83
N LYS A 42 -6.40 -8.09 4.26
CA LYS A 42 -7.69 -7.37 4.19
C LYS A 42 -8.61 -8.01 3.16
N ASP A 43 -9.69 -8.63 3.63
CA ASP A 43 -10.74 -9.19 2.78
C ASP A 43 -11.75 -8.09 2.40
N LEU A 44 -11.56 -7.51 1.21
CA LEU A 44 -12.43 -6.43 0.71
C LEU A 44 -13.83 -6.91 0.28
N GLU A 45 -14.07 -8.22 0.16
CA GLU A 45 -15.41 -8.74 -0.11
C GLU A 45 -16.28 -8.74 1.15
N LYS A 46 -15.66 -9.01 2.31
CA LYS A 46 -16.37 -9.08 3.61
C LYS A 46 -16.32 -7.79 4.40
N ASP A 47 -15.21 -7.06 4.30
CA ASP A 47 -14.94 -5.87 5.11
C ASP A 47 -14.46 -4.71 4.21
N TYR A 48 -15.34 -4.28 3.30
CA TYR A 48 -15.07 -3.14 2.42
C TYR A 48 -15.10 -1.83 3.21
N PRO A 49 -14.18 -0.86 2.94
CA PRO A 49 -14.16 0.42 3.63
C PRO A 49 -15.49 1.19 3.45
N PRO A 50 -16.21 1.52 4.55
CA PRO A 50 -17.59 2.01 4.45
C PRO A 50 -17.71 3.47 4.03
N THR A 51 -16.62 4.25 4.06
CA THR A 51 -16.65 5.68 3.70
C THR A 51 -15.61 6.01 2.62
N PRO A 52 -15.84 7.08 1.82
CA PRO A 52 -14.87 7.50 0.81
C PRO A 52 -13.49 7.76 1.39
N ARG A 53 -13.47 8.31 2.60
CA ARG A 53 -12.23 8.60 3.33
C ARG A 53 -11.47 7.33 3.71
N GLU A 54 -12.17 6.29 4.14
CA GLU A 54 -11.54 5.01 4.49
C GLU A 54 -11.06 4.24 3.27
N VAL A 55 -11.76 4.36 2.13
CA VAL A 55 -11.27 3.85 0.85
C VAL A 55 -9.93 4.47 0.50
N ILE A 56 -9.81 5.79 0.57
CA ILE A 56 -8.53 6.48 0.28
C ILE A 56 -7.46 6.15 1.32
N LYS A 57 -7.79 6.04 2.59
CA LYS A 57 -6.83 5.62 3.62
C LYS A 57 -6.28 4.21 3.35
N PHE A 58 -7.12 3.29 2.91
CA PHE A 58 -6.65 1.96 2.58
C PHE A 58 -5.82 1.96 1.29
N TYR A 59 -6.23 2.73 0.28
CA TYR A 59 -5.43 2.95 -0.93
C TYR A 59 -4.05 3.54 -0.60
N ASP A 60 -3.99 4.55 0.29
CA ASP A 60 -2.73 5.14 0.75
C ASP A 60 -1.81 4.13 1.48
N LYS A 61 -2.38 3.16 2.21
CA LYS A 61 -1.59 2.05 2.79
C LYS A 61 -0.96 1.20 1.69
N ILE A 62 -1.70 0.88 0.64
CA ILE A 62 -1.17 0.14 -0.52
C ILE A 62 -0.03 0.93 -1.18
N LEU A 63 -0.22 2.24 -1.42
CA LEU A 63 0.83 3.10 -1.98
C LEU A 63 2.10 3.11 -1.11
N LYS A 64 1.95 3.18 0.22
CA LYS A 64 3.10 3.09 1.15
C LYS A 64 3.83 1.76 1.02
N CYS A 65 3.13 0.65 0.81
CA CYS A 65 3.75 -0.64 0.56
C CYS A 65 4.52 -0.64 -0.75
N TYR A 66 3.94 -0.15 -1.85
CA TYR A 66 4.59 -0.09 -3.16
C TYR A 66 5.94 0.65 -3.12
N TYR A 67 6.02 1.77 -2.40
CA TYR A 67 7.17 2.67 -2.47
C TYR A 67 8.17 2.49 -1.32
N ASN A 68 7.79 1.87 -0.23
CA ASN A 68 8.63 1.85 0.97
C ASN A 68 9.03 0.46 1.46
N GLU A 69 8.23 -0.57 1.14
CA GLU A 69 8.47 -1.91 1.66
C GLU A 69 9.18 -2.79 0.63
N GLU A 70 9.72 -3.89 1.10
CA GLU A 70 10.24 -4.96 0.26
C GLU A 70 9.16 -6.04 0.13
N TYR A 71 9.01 -6.59 -1.06
CA TYR A 71 8.02 -7.61 -1.39
C TYR A 71 8.48 -8.41 -2.60
N GLU A 72 7.92 -9.60 -2.75
CA GLU A 72 8.09 -10.44 -3.92
C GLU A 72 7.13 -10.03 -5.05
N GLN A 73 7.42 -10.47 -6.28
CA GLN A 73 6.60 -10.12 -7.45
C GLN A 73 5.14 -10.55 -7.29
N GLU A 74 4.90 -11.70 -6.69
CA GLU A 74 3.56 -12.23 -6.42
C GLU A 74 2.78 -11.32 -5.44
N GLU A 75 3.44 -10.85 -4.38
CA GLU A 75 2.85 -9.91 -3.42
C GLU A 75 2.53 -8.55 -4.07
N LEU A 76 3.37 -8.08 -5.03
CA LEU A 76 3.08 -6.87 -5.81
C LEU A 76 1.81 -7.04 -6.64
N GLU A 77 1.65 -8.18 -7.31
CA GLU A 77 0.45 -8.48 -8.11
C GLU A 77 -0.80 -8.57 -7.24
N GLU A 78 -0.72 -9.20 -6.08
CA GLU A 78 -1.82 -9.28 -5.12
C GLU A 78 -2.20 -7.90 -4.56
N MET A 79 -1.23 -7.06 -4.18
CA MET A 79 -1.48 -5.68 -3.76
C MET A 79 -2.10 -4.84 -4.89
N ALA A 80 -1.68 -5.06 -6.13
CA ALA A 80 -2.26 -4.41 -7.31
C ALA A 80 -3.72 -4.83 -7.51
N ASP A 81 -4.04 -6.09 -7.31
CA ASP A 81 -5.42 -6.58 -7.36
C ASP A 81 -6.27 -5.97 -6.23
N GLN A 82 -5.74 -5.87 -5.00
CA GLN A 82 -6.39 -5.16 -3.90
C GLN A 82 -6.66 -3.69 -4.24
N ALA A 83 -5.68 -2.97 -4.81
CA ALA A 83 -5.87 -1.60 -5.25
C ALA A 83 -6.95 -1.47 -6.32
N ARG A 84 -7.00 -2.41 -7.26
CA ARG A 84 -8.00 -2.44 -8.35
C ARG A 84 -9.40 -2.72 -7.85
N LEU A 85 -9.59 -3.49 -6.77
CA LEU A 85 -10.89 -3.67 -6.11
C LEU A 85 -11.47 -2.37 -5.55
N LEU A 86 -10.64 -1.36 -5.27
CA LEU A 86 -11.09 -0.04 -4.84
C LEU A 86 -11.47 0.88 -6.02
N MET A 87 -11.16 0.50 -7.27
CA MET A 87 -11.37 1.34 -8.46
C MET A 87 -12.76 1.14 -9.05
N ASP A 88 -13.29 2.22 -9.60
CA ASP A 88 -14.54 2.21 -10.37
C ASP A 88 -14.33 1.46 -11.70
N GLU A 89 -15.36 0.80 -12.18
CA GLU A 89 -15.31 0.02 -13.42
C GLU A 89 -14.93 0.86 -14.64
N GLU A 90 -15.28 2.15 -14.67
CA GLU A 90 -14.88 3.05 -15.75
C GLU A 90 -13.37 3.31 -15.73
N LEU A 91 -12.79 3.46 -14.53
CA LEU A 91 -11.35 3.58 -14.37
C LEU A 91 -10.64 2.27 -14.75
N LEU A 92 -11.19 1.12 -14.34
CA LEU A 92 -10.66 -0.20 -14.70
C LEU A 92 -10.69 -0.45 -16.21
N LYS A 93 -11.77 -0.07 -16.90
CA LYS A 93 -11.89 -0.19 -18.37
C LYS A 93 -10.83 0.65 -19.10
N LYS A 94 -10.49 1.83 -18.58
CA LYS A 94 -9.46 2.72 -19.14
C LYS A 94 -8.03 2.27 -18.82
N ASN A 95 -7.87 1.42 -17.78
CA ASN A 95 -6.59 0.92 -17.31
C ASN A 95 -6.65 -0.62 -17.16
N PRO A 96 -6.55 -1.37 -18.27
CA PRO A 96 -6.47 -2.84 -18.23
C PRO A 96 -5.33 -3.31 -17.32
N LYS A 97 -5.47 -4.50 -16.71
CA LYS A 97 -4.52 -4.97 -15.68
C LYS A 97 -3.07 -4.94 -16.16
N ASP A 98 -2.80 -5.42 -17.36
CA ASP A 98 -1.43 -5.48 -17.90
C ASP A 98 -0.82 -4.09 -18.04
N GLN A 99 -1.60 -3.11 -18.53
CA GLN A 99 -1.15 -1.73 -18.65
C GLN A 99 -0.96 -1.09 -17.28
N TYR A 100 -1.86 -1.36 -16.34
CA TYR A 100 -1.75 -0.88 -14.95
C TYR A 100 -0.47 -1.40 -14.30
N MET A 101 -0.18 -2.70 -14.41
CA MET A 101 1.04 -3.31 -13.86
C MET A 101 2.30 -2.71 -14.46
N LEU A 102 2.35 -2.57 -15.79
CA LEU A 102 3.50 -1.96 -16.47
C LEU A 102 3.80 -0.55 -15.97
N MET A 103 2.75 0.27 -15.79
CA MET A 103 2.90 1.64 -15.29
C MET A 103 3.27 1.66 -13.80
N LEU A 104 2.70 0.77 -13.00
CA LEU A 104 3.02 0.64 -11.58
C LEU A 104 4.48 0.26 -11.37
N GLU A 105 4.98 -0.75 -12.09
CA GLU A 105 6.39 -1.18 -12.01
C GLU A 105 7.35 -0.07 -12.44
N ALA A 106 6.99 0.68 -13.49
CA ALA A 106 7.78 1.82 -13.93
C ALA A 106 7.83 2.95 -12.88
N ASP A 107 6.71 3.20 -12.19
CA ASP A 107 6.62 4.20 -11.14
C ASP A 107 7.39 3.78 -9.88
N ILE A 108 7.25 2.53 -9.45
CA ILE A 108 8.04 1.95 -8.36
C ILE A 108 9.55 2.04 -8.66
N LYS A 109 9.94 1.69 -9.88
CA LYS A 109 11.33 1.82 -10.32
C LYS A 109 11.80 3.26 -10.26
N ASN A 110 10.97 4.22 -10.71
CA ASN A 110 11.30 5.64 -10.63
C ASN A 110 11.50 6.11 -9.19
N TYR A 111 10.66 5.63 -8.25
CA TYR A 111 10.83 5.91 -6.82
C TYR A 111 12.16 5.36 -6.29
N LYS A 112 12.49 4.12 -6.62
CA LYS A 112 13.75 3.48 -6.21
C LYS A 112 14.99 4.18 -6.81
N ASP A 113 14.98 4.47 -8.10
CA ASP A 113 16.09 5.09 -8.83
C ASP A 113 16.40 6.52 -8.31
N ASN A 114 15.39 7.24 -7.82
CA ASN A 114 15.53 8.59 -7.27
C ASN A 114 15.57 8.62 -5.72
N GLU A 115 15.76 7.50 -5.07
CA GLU A 115 15.76 7.37 -3.60
C GLU A 115 14.54 8.03 -2.93
N ARG A 116 13.38 7.97 -3.61
CA ARG A 116 12.12 8.52 -3.11
C ARG A 116 11.50 7.58 -2.11
N LYS A 117 10.87 8.17 -1.07
CA LYS A 117 10.07 7.46 -0.09
C LYS A 117 8.80 8.25 0.21
N LEU A 118 7.68 7.56 0.26
CA LEU A 118 6.41 8.12 0.73
C LEU A 118 6.40 8.10 2.27
N VAL A 119 6.89 9.20 2.87
CA VAL A 119 7.13 9.29 4.31
C VAL A 119 5.82 9.29 5.09
N ASP A 120 4.84 10.08 4.62
CA ASP A 120 3.53 10.14 5.24
C ASP A 120 2.41 10.44 4.24
N THR A 121 1.18 10.08 4.65
CA THR A 121 -0.05 10.36 3.91
C THR A 121 -1.10 10.87 4.88
N THR A 122 -1.79 11.94 4.51
CA THR A 122 -2.85 12.53 5.34
C THR A 122 -4.10 12.73 4.51
N VAL A 123 -5.15 11.96 4.81
CA VAL A 123 -6.47 12.13 4.20
C VAL A 123 -7.23 13.23 4.95
N CYS A 124 -7.87 14.12 4.22
CA CYS A 124 -8.67 15.23 4.77
C CYS A 124 -9.68 14.77 5.84
N ASP A 125 -10.12 15.67 6.71
CA ASP A 125 -11.11 15.34 7.72
C ASP A 125 -12.47 14.99 7.12
N SER A 126 -13.28 14.22 7.83
CA SER A 126 -14.60 13.78 7.38
C SER A 126 -15.53 14.94 7.01
N LYS A 127 -15.40 16.07 7.69
CA LYS A 127 -16.17 17.31 7.41
C LYS A 127 -15.74 18.04 6.14
N GLU A 128 -14.54 17.72 5.62
CA GLU A 128 -13.98 18.31 4.40
C GLU A 128 -14.27 17.45 3.16
N VAL A 129 -14.85 16.27 3.34
CA VAL A 129 -15.32 15.44 2.23
C VAL A 129 -16.54 16.11 1.59
N GLU A 130 -16.41 16.48 0.31
CA GLU A 130 -17.51 17.05 -0.44
C GLU A 130 -18.35 15.93 -1.08
N TYR A 131 -19.65 15.96 -0.88
CA TYR A 131 -20.57 15.02 -1.54
C TYR A 131 -21.40 15.75 -2.59
N LYS A 132 -21.49 15.16 -3.78
CA LYS A 132 -22.26 15.72 -4.91
C LYS A 132 -22.96 14.61 -5.66
N LYS A 133 -24.08 14.94 -6.29
CA LYS A 133 -24.73 14.06 -7.25
C LYS A 133 -24.34 14.49 -8.66
N VAL A 134 -23.69 13.59 -9.41
CA VAL A 134 -23.24 13.81 -10.80
C VAL A 134 -23.89 12.76 -11.67
N ASP A 135 -24.62 13.18 -12.70
CA ASP A 135 -25.35 12.31 -13.62
C ASP A 135 -26.24 11.26 -12.90
N GLY A 136 -26.87 11.71 -11.81
CA GLY A 136 -27.77 10.86 -11.02
C GLY A 136 -27.07 9.94 -10.01
N ARG A 137 -25.76 9.84 -10.02
CA ARG A 137 -24.95 8.98 -9.12
C ARG A 137 -24.31 9.78 -7.99
N GLU A 138 -24.22 9.18 -6.81
CA GLU A 138 -23.56 9.79 -5.67
C GLU A 138 -22.03 9.76 -5.89
N CYS A 139 -21.42 10.96 -5.77
CA CYS A 139 -19.97 11.15 -5.85
C CYS A 139 -19.46 11.82 -4.57
N ALA A 140 -18.22 11.49 -4.20
CA ALA A 140 -17.50 12.11 -3.10
C ALA A 140 -16.13 12.58 -3.57
N TYR A 141 -15.67 13.71 -3.00
CA TYR A 141 -14.36 14.28 -3.29
C TYR A 141 -13.55 14.27 -2.02
N VAL A 142 -12.40 13.59 -2.07
CA VAL A 142 -11.50 13.39 -0.93
C VAL A 142 -10.12 13.89 -1.31
N VAL A 143 -9.52 14.71 -0.47
CA VAL A 143 -8.12 15.16 -0.66
C VAL A 143 -7.21 14.31 0.20
N SER A 144 -6.15 13.75 -0.40
CA SER A 144 -5.03 13.15 0.31
C SER A 144 -3.75 13.94 0.01
N ARG A 145 -2.97 14.21 1.05
CA ARG A 145 -1.66 14.86 0.99
C ARG A 145 -0.58 13.81 1.17
N TYR A 146 0.45 13.92 0.35
CA TYR A 146 1.58 13.00 0.31
C TYR A 146 2.85 13.76 0.66
N PHE A 147 3.55 13.28 1.67
CA PHE A 147 4.84 13.80 2.07
C PHE A 147 5.92 12.86 1.55
N VAL A 148 6.67 13.32 0.56
CA VAL A 148 7.68 12.52 -0.14
C VAL A 148 9.05 13.06 0.18
N ARG A 149 9.98 12.16 0.51
CA ARG A 149 11.40 12.45 0.64
C ARG A 149 12.12 11.97 -0.62
N GLU A 150 13.00 12.79 -1.18
CA GLU A 150 13.91 12.46 -2.27
C GLU A 150 15.33 12.84 -1.83
N GLY A 151 16.15 11.83 -1.51
CA GLY A 151 17.46 12.06 -0.87
C GLY A 151 17.32 12.84 0.43
N ASN A 152 17.82 14.09 0.45
CA ASN A 152 17.74 15.02 1.58
C ASN A 152 16.64 16.09 1.45
N THR A 153 15.88 16.05 0.37
CA THR A 153 14.81 17.03 0.10
C THR A 153 13.45 16.43 0.45
N TYR A 154 12.51 17.30 0.82
CA TYR A 154 11.13 16.93 1.12
C TYR A 154 10.19 17.73 0.23
N SER A 155 9.14 17.10 -0.23
CA SER A 155 8.07 17.74 -1.01
C SER A 155 6.70 17.31 -0.51
N ASN A 156 5.73 18.21 -0.62
CA ASN A 156 4.33 17.94 -0.36
C ASN A 156 3.57 17.99 -1.68
N THR A 157 2.77 16.98 -1.93
CA THR A 157 1.83 16.98 -3.04
C THR A 157 0.44 16.64 -2.53
N SER A 158 -0.58 17.16 -3.19
CA SER A 158 -1.97 16.89 -2.84
C SER A 158 -2.69 16.31 -4.05
N GLN A 159 -3.48 15.29 -3.83
CA GLN A 159 -4.35 14.69 -4.84
C GLN A 159 -5.81 14.81 -4.38
N LYS A 160 -6.66 15.28 -5.25
CA LYS A 160 -8.11 15.27 -5.06
C LYS A 160 -8.68 14.07 -5.81
N TYR A 161 -9.15 13.10 -5.05
CA TYR A 161 -9.81 11.91 -5.54
C TYR A 161 -11.29 12.17 -5.76
N VAL A 162 -11.82 11.59 -6.80
CA VAL A 162 -13.26 11.48 -7.05
C VAL A 162 -13.65 10.02 -6.84
N LEU A 163 -14.56 9.78 -5.93
CA LEU A 163 -15.15 8.47 -5.72
C LEU A 163 -16.62 8.49 -6.13
N ARG A 164 -17.11 7.38 -6.61
CA ARG A 164 -18.49 7.19 -7.02
C ARG A 164 -19.02 5.90 -6.36
N LYS A 165 -20.29 5.90 -5.94
CA LYS A 165 -20.93 4.67 -5.46
C LYS A 165 -21.22 3.72 -6.60
N ASP A 166 -20.87 2.45 -6.41
CA ASP A 166 -21.29 1.36 -7.27
C ASP A 166 -22.75 0.90 -6.95
N GLU A 167 -23.22 -0.15 -7.61
CA GLU A 167 -24.57 -0.70 -7.42
C GLU A 167 -24.76 -1.33 -6.03
N ASP A 168 -23.69 -1.82 -5.42
CA ASP A 168 -23.68 -2.41 -4.07
C ASP A 168 -23.59 -1.35 -2.96
N GLY A 169 -23.44 -0.06 -3.33
CA GLY A 169 -23.32 1.07 -2.42
C GLY A 169 -21.88 1.32 -1.94
N ASN A 170 -20.89 0.62 -2.49
CA ASN A 170 -19.48 0.81 -2.16
C ASN A 170 -18.90 2.02 -2.88
N TRP A 171 -18.04 2.76 -2.19
CA TRP A 171 -17.33 3.89 -2.77
C TRP A 171 -16.13 3.42 -3.59
N LYS A 172 -16.12 3.68 -4.90
CA LYS A 172 -15.06 3.30 -5.83
C LYS A 172 -14.34 4.52 -6.37
N ILE A 173 -13.01 4.44 -6.50
CA ILE A 173 -12.16 5.50 -7.03
C ILE A 173 -12.39 5.61 -8.54
N LEU A 174 -13.01 6.72 -8.98
CA LEU A 174 -13.24 7.02 -10.39
C LEU A 174 -12.01 7.67 -11.06
N GLY A 175 -11.23 8.40 -10.28
CA GLY A 175 -10.01 9.07 -10.73
C GLY A 175 -9.49 10.06 -9.72
N PHE A 176 -8.39 10.70 -10.05
CA PHE A 176 -7.79 11.76 -9.23
C PHE A 176 -7.14 12.83 -10.11
N LYS A 177 -6.89 13.97 -9.51
CA LYS A 177 -6.07 15.04 -10.10
C LYS A 177 -5.14 15.63 -9.06
N MET A 178 -3.97 16.07 -9.49
CA MET A 178 -3.09 16.87 -8.65
C MET A 178 -3.80 18.18 -8.28
N VAL A 179 -3.71 18.56 -7.03
CA VAL A 179 -4.09 19.89 -6.57
C VAL A 179 -2.79 20.64 -6.36
N GLU A 180 -2.62 21.78 -7.02
CA GLU A 180 -1.49 22.67 -6.76
C GLU A 180 -1.55 23.05 -5.28
N GLY A 181 -0.49 22.71 -4.53
CA GLY A 181 -0.37 23.13 -3.15
C GLY A 181 -0.33 24.65 -3.10
N GLU A 182 -1.08 25.24 -2.19
CA GLU A 182 -0.77 26.59 -1.75
C GLU A 182 0.66 26.54 -1.23
N SER A 183 1.60 27.11 -2.00
CA SER A 183 2.92 27.43 -1.50
C SER A 183 2.69 28.40 -0.33
N SER A 184 2.90 27.92 0.89
CA SER A 184 3.07 28.80 2.04
C SER A 184 4.38 29.56 1.81
N ASP A 185 4.30 30.65 1.06
CA ASP A 185 5.28 31.72 1.16
C ASP A 185 5.01 32.41 2.51
N ASP A 186 5.85 32.07 3.50
CA ASP A 186 6.17 32.87 4.68
C ASP A 186 7.62 32.66 5.04
#